data_57eac46da701af537c3752bb62b870cc
#
_entry.id   57eac46da701af537c3752bb62b870cc
#
_cell.length_a   1.000
_cell.length_b   1.000
_cell.length_c   1.000
_cell.angle_alpha   90.00
_cell.angle_beta   90.00
_cell.angle_gamma   90.00
#
_symmetry.space_group_name_H-M   'P 1'
#
loop_
_entity.id
_entity.type
_entity.pdbx_description
1 polymer ?
#
loop_
_entity_poly.entity_id
_entity_poly.type
_entity_poly.pdbx_seq_one_letter_code
_entity_poly.pdbx_strand_id
1 'polypeptide(L)'
;MSEVDETAFEPLLSEEAQKGLRGPLRPGDYYLFGSDACVEGAILAGCRYYAGYPITPASEIMEKAAQRLPQVGGRFIQMEDEISSACSLIGASWAGSKPMTATSGPGFSLMMEAVSFAIMSETPFLIVNVQRPGPGQGYITSSQEDVMQARWGHHGGGSLIALAPSSVQEMFDFTIQAFNYAEEWRVPVILLADETVAHMREKLTVPPRDQIKVINRIKPQDLGIPLEKYLPYEPYEGKVPPMPAWGDGYRVNVVGLVHHPDGNVTKYSPEMHLACVSRIYQKIEDHADEISQIEGLFLEGCKNLVVAYGTTTRSAVEAVQELRSKGKKDLGFLRLKTLWPFPDHKIRSMVGQLENVFFPEMNLGYMIHPLRETLRDRAKNFISIPCLGQLHSPDQIIEKIKETIGK
;
A
#
# COMPACT_ATOMS: atom_id res chain seq x y z
N MET A 1 -19.05 -5.45 42.26
CA MET A 1 -17.90 -5.67 41.38
C MET A 1 -17.82 -7.17 41.20
N SER A 2 -18.39 -7.72 40.13
CA SER A 2 -18.28 -9.14 39.78
C SER A 2 -16.93 -9.32 39.11
N GLU A 3 -16.15 -10.27 39.60
CA GLU A 3 -14.94 -10.74 38.94
C GLU A 3 -15.26 -11.04 37.47
N VAL A 4 -14.53 -10.39 36.55
CA VAL A 4 -14.58 -10.75 35.14
C VAL A 4 -13.86 -12.08 35.05
N ASP A 5 -14.59 -13.10 34.67
CA ASP A 5 -14.08 -14.45 34.46
C ASP A 5 -13.03 -14.42 33.34
N GLU A 6 -11.75 -14.49 33.69
CA GLU A 6 -10.63 -14.53 32.78
C GLU A 6 -10.65 -15.77 31.86
N THR A 7 -11.56 -16.72 32.07
CA THR A 7 -11.73 -17.91 31.22
C THR A 7 -12.63 -17.67 30.00
N ALA A 8 -13.21 -16.49 29.84
CA ALA A 8 -14.15 -16.18 28.74
C ALA A 8 -13.51 -16.03 27.36
N PHE A 9 -12.18 -16.03 27.24
CA PHE A 9 -11.46 -16.18 25.98
C PHE A 9 -10.81 -17.58 25.92
N GLU A 10 -11.63 -18.61 25.80
CA GLU A 10 -11.12 -19.88 25.30
C GLU A 10 -10.39 -19.62 23.96
N PRO A 11 -9.18 -20.18 23.74
CA PRO A 11 -8.53 -20.11 22.47
C PRO A 11 -9.50 -20.65 21.40
N LEU A 12 -9.88 -19.81 20.45
CA LEU A 12 -10.89 -20.07 19.42
C LEU A 12 -10.59 -21.29 18.52
N LEU A 13 -9.56 -22.06 18.87
CA LEU A 13 -9.15 -23.30 18.23
C LEU A 13 -9.01 -24.39 19.31
N SER A 14 -9.58 -25.56 19.07
CA SER A 14 -9.36 -26.75 19.88
C SER A 14 -7.86 -27.11 19.95
N GLU A 15 -7.42 -27.81 21.01
CA GLU A 15 -6.03 -28.29 21.11
C GLU A 15 -5.59 -29.15 19.91
N GLU A 16 -6.51 -29.87 19.29
CA GLU A 16 -6.25 -30.64 18.06
C GLU A 16 -6.02 -29.73 16.85
N ALA A 17 -6.76 -28.61 16.73
CA ALA A 17 -6.53 -27.64 15.70
C ALA A 17 -5.20 -26.89 15.88
N GLN A 18 -4.77 -26.64 17.13
CA GLN A 18 -3.44 -26.08 17.43
C GLN A 18 -2.30 -27.02 17.03
N LYS A 19 -2.47 -28.31 17.13
CA LYS A 19 -1.47 -29.32 16.68
C LYS A 19 -1.29 -29.32 15.15
N GLY A 20 -2.27 -28.85 14.39
CA GLY A 20 -2.24 -28.70 12.93
C GLY A 20 -1.65 -27.39 12.41
N LEU A 21 -1.31 -26.44 13.29
CA LEU A 21 -0.75 -25.15 12.87
C LEU A 21 0.64 -25.32 12.23
N ARG A 22 0.77 -24.86 10.98
CA ARG A 22 2.03 -24.95 10.23
C ARG A 22 2.96 -23.76 10.45
N GLY A 23 2.48 -22.70 11.12
CA GLY A 23 3.22 -21.46 11.32
C GLY A 23 3.50 -20.69 10.01
N PRO A 24 4.21 -19.56 10.12
CA PRO A 24 4.73 -18.80 8.96
C PRO A 24 5.78 -19.62 8.18
N LEU A 25 6.08 -19.20 6.94
CA LEU A 25 7.18 -19.77 6.17
C LEU A 25 8.50 -19.66 6.96
N ARG A 26 9.31 -20.73 6.85
CA ARG A 26 10.67 -20.75 7.41
C ARG A 26 11.61 -19.97 6.51
N PRO A 27 12.76 -19.49 7.02
CA PRO A 27 13.81 -18.93 6.17
C PRO A 27 14.25 -19.92 5.07
N GLY A 28 14.47 -19.41 3.87
CA GLY A 28 14.89 -20.24 2.72
C GLY A 28 14.33 -19.72 1.40
N ASP A 29 14.66 -20.46 0.34
CA ASP A 29 14.24 -20.16 -1.02
C ASP A 29 12.99 -20.96 -1.40
N TYR A 30 12.04 -20.28 -2.01
CA TYR A 30 10.76 -20.83 -2.49
C TYR A 30 10.54 -20.42 -3.93
N TYR A 31 9.65 -21.12 -4.63
CA TYR A 31 9.19 -20.77 -5.97
C TYR A 31 7.67 -20.61 -5.93
N LEU A 32 7.21 -19.37 -5.79
CA LEU A 32 5.82 -19.04 -5.50
C LEU A 32 5.24 -18.08 -6.55
N PHE A 33 3.92 -18.03 -6.62
CA PHE A 33 3.19 -16.93 -7.25
C PHE A 33 3.29 -15.64 -6.39
N GLY A 34 3.15 -14.48 -7.05
CA GLY A 34 3.09 -13.20 -6.33
C GLY A 34 1.93 -13.13 -5.35
N SER A 35 0.78 -13.68 -5.70
CA SER A 35 -0.39 -13.80 -4.81
C SER A 35 -0.08 -14.61 -3.55
N ASP A 36 0.63 -15.75 -3.69
CA ASP A 36 1.08 -16.57 -2.57
C ASP A 36 2.08 -15.80 -1.68
N ALA A 37 3.05 -15.14 -2.32
CA ALA A 37 4.08 -14.36 -1.64
C ALA A 37 3.48 -13.21 -0.81
N CYS A 38 2.45 -12.55 -1.32
CA CYS A 38 1.68 -11.52 -0.60
C CYS A 38 1.11 -12.08 0.71
N VAL A 39 0.40 -13.20 0.67
CA VAL A 39 -0.23 -13.79 1.86
C VAL A 39 0.82 -14.26 2.88
N GLU A 40 1.91 -14.87 2.43
CA GLU A 40 2.99 -15.29 3.34
C GLU A 40 3.71 -14.08 3.97
N GLY A 41 3.90 -12.99 3.22
CA GLY A 41 4.38 -11.71 3.75
C GLY A 41 3.43 -11.14 4.80
N ALA A 42 2.12 -11.16 4.54
CA ALA A 42 1.10 -10.72 5.49
C ALA A 42 1.13 -11.54 6.79
N ILE A 43 1.23 -12.86 6.70
CA ILE A 43 1.33 -13.74 7.86
C ILE A 43 2.58 -13.43 8.70
N LEU A 44 3.71 -13.18 8.05
CA LEU A 44 4.97 -12.79 8.71
C LEU A 44 4.90 -11.41 9.36
N ALA A 45 4.16 -10.47 8.76
CA ALA A 45 3.88 -9.16 9.34
C ALA A 45 2.92 -9.21 10.55
N GLY A 46 2.31 -10.36 10.81
CA GLY A 46 1.36 -10.54 11.92
C GLY A 46 -0.11 -10.41 11.51
N CYS A 47 -0.44 -10.45 10.22
CA CYS A 47 -1.82 -10.50 9.77
C CYS A 47 -2.52 -11.76 10.30
N ARG A 48 -3.70 -11.57 10.93
CA ARG A 48 -4.54 -12.66 11.47
C ARG A 48 -6.01 -12.51 11.09
N TYR A 49 -6.34 -11.55 10.24
CA TYR A 49 -7.70 -11.35 9.77
C TYR A 49 -7.73 -10.98 8.29
N TYR A 50 -8.51 -11.72 7.53
CA TYR A 50 -8.82 -11.43 6.14
C TYR A 50 -10.33 -11.46 5.95
N ALA A 51 -10.88 -10.42 5.34
CA ALA A 51 -12.24 -10.41 4.85
C ALA A 51 -12.22 -9.98 3.38
N GLY A 52 -12.97 -10.65 2.51
CA GLY A 52 -12.96 -10.33 1.09
C GLY A 52 -14.13 -10.91 0.32
N TYR A 53 -14.33 -10.36 -0.87
CA TYR A 53 -15.24 -10.84 -1.90
C TYR A 53 -14.44 -11.28 -3.11
N PRO A 54 -14.73 -12.43 -3.74
CA PRO A 54 -13.93 -12.94 -4.85
C PRO A 54 -14.07 -12.08 -6.09
N ILE A 55 -12.95 -11.55 -6.57
CA ILE A 55 -12.87 -10.76 -7.79
C ILE A 55 -11.54 -11.02 -8.50
N THR A 56 -11.60 -11.36 -9.80
CA THR A 56 -10.41 -11.59 -10.64
C THR A 56 -9.78 -10.24 -11.04
N PRO A 57 -8.44 -10.11 -10.96
CA PRO A 57 -7.40 -11.10 -10.73
C PRO A 57 -6.85 -11.15 -9.28
N ALA A 58 -7.65 -10.85 -8.27
CA ALA A 58 -7.26 -10.88 -6.86
C ALA A 58 -7.71 -12.16 -6.11
N SER A 59 -8.46 -13.05 -6.77
CA SER A 59 -9.05 -14.25 -6.14
C SER A 59 -8.01 -15.19 -5.55
N GLU A 60 -6.85 -15.33 -6.16
CA GLU A 60 -5.78 -16.22 -5.70
C GLU A 60 -5.19 -15.78 -4.35
N ILE A 61 -5.17 -14.47 -4.06
CA ILE A 61 -4.79 -13.95 -2.73
C ILE A 61 -5.83 -14.40 -1.69
N MET A 62 -7.13 -14.28 -2.04
CA MET A 62 -8.23 -14.71 -1.17
C MET A 62 -8.18 -16.21 -0.90
N GLU A 63 -8.01 -17.03 -1.94
CA GLU A 63 -7.91 -18.49 -1.83
C GLU A 63 -6.71 -18.92 -0.97
N LYS A 64 -5.56 -18.28 -1.17
CA LYS A 64 -4.38 -18.53 -0.34
C LYS A 64 -4.60 -18.10 1.10
N ALA A 65 -5.23 -16.98 1.35
CA ALA A 65 -5.57 -16.51 2.70
C ALA A 65 -6.53 -17.48 3.40
N ALA A 66 -7.54 -18.01 2.68
CA ALA A 66 -8.46 -19.02 3.19
C ALA A 66 -7.74 -20.31 3.64
N GLN A 67 -6.71 -20.71 2.91
CA GLN A 67 -5.90 -21.90 3.25
C GLN A 67 -4.94 -21.63 4.42
N ARG A 68 -4.29 -20.46 4.44
CA ARG A 68 -3.14 -20.20 5.30
C ARG A 68 -3.49 -19.59 6.65
N LEU A 69 -4.45 -18.64 6.70
CA LEU A 69 -4.77 -17.96 7.97
C LEU A 69 -5.23 -18.91 9.08
N PRO A 70 -6.12 -19.89 8.83
CA PRO A 70 -6.46 -20.86 9.88
C PRO A 70 -5.24 -21.63 10.42
N GLN A 71 -4.23 -21.89 9.56
CA GLN A 71 -3.02 -22.63 9.95
C GLN A 71 -2.08 -21.82 10.86
N VAL A 72 -2.30 -20.52 10.99
CA VAL A 72 -1.53 -19.62 11.87
C VAL A 72 -2.38 -18.98 12.96
N GLY A 73 -3.57 -19.53 13.23
CA GLY A 73 -4.51 -19.01 14.24
C GLY A 73 -5.25 -17.75 13.81
N GLY A 74 -5.26 -17.45 12.51
CA GLY A 74 -5.99 -16.31 11.95
C GLY A 74 -7.42 -16.67 11.54
N ARG A 75 -8.16 -15.64 11.11
CA ARG A 75 -9.54 -15.73 10.64
C ARG A 75 -9.60 -15.33 9.16
N PHE A 76 -10.37 -16.10 8.40
CA PHE A 76 -10.75 -15.81 7.04
C PHE A 76 -12.27 -15.75 6.95
N ILE A 77 -12.81 -14.70 6.31
CA ILE A 77 -14.24 -14.52 6.10
C ILE A 77 -14.48 -14.11 4.66
N GLN A 78 -15.30 -14.87 3.94
CA GLN A 78 -15.86 -14.41 2.68
C GLN A 78 -17.09 -13.56 2.98
N MET A 79 -17.10 -12.36 2.44
CA MET A 79 -18.18 -11.38 2.60
C MET A 79 -19.09 -11.37 1.37
N GLU A 80 -20.23 -10.69 1.49
CA GLU A 80 -21.23 -10.54 0.42
C GLU A 80 -20.76 -9.58 -0.68
N ASP A 81 -19.93 -8.58 -0.31
CA ASP A 81 -19.40 -7.56 -1.20
C ASP A 81 -18.12 -6.91 -0.64
N GLU A 82 -17.54 -6.00 -1.41
CA GLU A 82 -16.35 -5.27 -1.02
C GLU A 82 -16.61 -4.19 0.04
N ILE A 83 -17.84 -3.66 0.13
CA ILE A 83 -18.21 -2.67 1.15
C ILE A 83 -18.16 -3.33 2.53
N SER A 84 -18.84 -4.46 2.68
CA SER A 84 -18.83 -5.23 3.92
C SER A 84 -17.44 -5.74 4.28
N SER A 85 -16.65 -6.14 3.27
CA SER A 85 -15.25 -6.51 3.44
C SER A 85 -14.45 -5.38 4.08
N ALA A 86 -14.45 -4.19 3.49
CA ALA A 86 -13.69 -3.04 3.97
C ALA A 86 -14.16 -2.56 5.35
N CYS A 87 -15.48 -2.51 5.59
CA CYS A 87 -16.03 -2.15 6.90
C CYS A 87 -15.61 -3.13 8.01
N SER A 88 -15.53 -4.43 7.69
CA SER A 88 -15.08 -5.44 8.64
C SER A 88 -13.61 -5.29 9.03
N LEU A 89 -12.75 -4.80 8.10
CA LEU A 89 -11.34 -4.50 8.41
C LEU A 89 -11.21 -3.41 9.47
N ILE A 90 -12.07 -2.38 9.40
CA ILE A 90 -12.09 -1.31 10.40
C ILE A 90 -12.36 -1.90 11.78
N GLY A 91 -13.42 -2.71 11.91
CA GLY A 91 -13.75 -3.38 13.17
C GLY A 91 -12.65 -4.31 13.67
N ALA A 92 -12.08 -5.14 12.79
CA ALA A 92 -11.00 -6.05 13.11
C ALA A 92 -9.72 -5.33 13.57
N SER A 93 -9.41 -4.18 12.97
CA SER A 93 -8.29 -3.34 13.37
C SER A 93 -8.47 -2.79 14.79
N TRP A 94 -9.66 -2.27 15.12
CA TRP A 94 -9.97 -1.81 16.48
C TRP A 94 -10.11 -2.96 17.50
N ALA A 95 -10.37 -4.18 17.04
CA ALA A 95 -10.26 -5.38 17.87
C ALA A 95 -8.81 -5.86 18.09
N GLY A 96 -7.81 -5.12 17.63
CA GLY A 96 -6.38 -5.39 17.84
C GLY A 96 -5.71 -6.26 16.78
N SER A 97 -6.42 -6.64 15.71
CA SER A 97 -5.85 -7.39 14.59
C SER A 97 -5.07 -6.50 13.63
N LYS A 98 -4.22 -7.12 12.80
CA LYS A 98 -3.70 -6.55 11.56
C LYS A 98 -4.51 -7.13 10.40
N PRO A 99 -5.54 -6.43 9.91
CA PRO A 99 -6.43 -6.99 8.91
C PRO A 99 -6.02 -6.61 7.48
N MET A 100 -6.41 -7.46 6.52
CA MET A 100 -6.25 -7.17 5.09
C MET A 100 -7.44 -7.66 4.27
N THR A 101 -7.52 -7.13 3.06
CA THR A 101 -8.33 -7.63 1.95
C THR A 101 -7.57 -7.57 0.65
N ALA A 102 -8.04 -8.29 -0.37
CA ALA A 102 -7.60 -8.12 -1.75
C ALA A 102 -8.82 -7.89 -2.66
N THR A 103 -8.64 -7.03 -3.65
CA THR A 103 -9.70 -6.61 -4.58
C THR A 103 -9.11 -6.21 -5.93
N SER A 104 -9.95 -5.75 -6.85
CA SER A 104 -9.57 -5.25 -8.17
C SER A 104 -10.58 -4.20 -8.64
N GLY A 105 -10.15 -3.23 -9.42
CA GLY A 105 -10.94 -2.25 -10.16
C GLY A 105 -12.28 -1.84 -9.53
N PRO A 106 -13.42 -2.46 -9.98
CA PRO A 106 -14.74 -2.07 -9.47
C PRO A 106 -14.92 -2.34 -7.97
N GLY A 107 -14.33 -3.42 -7.42
CA GLY A 107 -14.36 -3.68 -5.98
C GLY A 107 -13.58 -2.64 -5.20
N PHE A 108 -12.45 -2.17 -5.74
CA PHE A 108 -11.69 -1.07 -5.14
C PHE A 108 -12.51 0.23 -5.11
N SER A 109 -13.32 0.49 -6.16
CA SER A 109 -14.23 1.63 -6.17
C SER A 109 -15.28 1.56 -5.05
N LEU A 110 -15.82 0.38 -4.76
CA LEU A 110 -16.79 0.19 -3.68
C LEU A 110 -16.20 0.39 -2.27
N MET A 111 -14.89 0.22 -2.11
CA MET A 111 -14.21 0.38 -0.82
C MET A 111 -13.90 1.84 -0.46
N MET A 112 -14.05 2.80 -1.38
CA MET A 112 -13.55 4.17 -1.20
C MET A 112 -14.18 4.91 -0.03
N GLU A 113 -15.45 4.67 0.27
CA GLU A 113 -16.09 5.27 1.45
C GLU A 113 -15.47 4.72 2.76
N ALA A 114 -15.29 3.41 2.85
CA ALA A 114 -14.64 2.79 4.00
C ALA A 114 -13.18 3.25 4.16
N VAL A 115 -12.45 3.47 3.05
CA VAL A 115 -11.11 4.07 3.07
C VAL A 115 -11.15 5.48 3.63
N SER A 116 -12.10 6.31 3.20
CA SER A 116 -12.30 7.67 3.72
C SER A 116 -12.58 7.66 5.23
N PHE A 117 -13.50 6.79 5.66
CA PHE A 117 -13.80 6.61 7.08
C PHE A 117 -12.56 6.18 7.89
N ALA A 118 -11.76 5.24 7.34
CA ALA A 118 -10.56 4.75 8.01
C ALA A 118 -9.46 5.81 8.11
N ILE A 119 -9.31 6.69 7.10
CA ILE A 119 -8.41 7.84 7.17
C ILE A 119 -8.84 8.76 8.31
N MET A 120 -10.14 9.09 8.38
CA MET A 120 -10.68 10.00 9.39
C MET A 120 -10.61 9.41 10.80
N SER A 121 -10.86 8.11 10.96
CA SER A 121 -10.77 7.38 12.24
C SER A 121 -9.36 6.86 12.55
N GLU A 122 -8.39 7.18 11.72
CA GLU A 122 -6.98 6.76 11.83
C GLU A 122 -6.84 5.25 12.10
N THR A 123 -7.51 4.46 11.25
CA THR A 123 -7.62 3.00 11.39
C THR A 123 -6.70 2.29 10.41
N PRO A 124 -5.65 1.58 10.89
CA PRO A 124 -4.71 0.87 10.04
C PRO A 124 -5.28 -0.43 9.48
N PHE A 125 -5.14 -0.65 8.17
CA PHE A 125 -5.34 -1.92 7.48
C PHE A 125 -4.67 -1.92 6.10
N LEU A 126 -4.61 -3.09 5.45
CA LEU A 126 -4.05 -3.25 4.12
C LEU A 126 -5.14 -3.62 3.10
N ILE A 127 -5.18 -2.90 1.98
CA ILE A 127 -5.87 -3.32 0.76
C ILE A 127 -4.83 -3.67 -0.29
N VAL A 128 -4.91 -4.88 -0.84
CA VAL A 128 -4.15 -5.27 -2.03
C VAL A 128 -5.07 -5.10 -3.24
N ASN A 129 -4.78 -4.13 -4.09
CA ASN A 129 -5.49 -3.95 -5.35
C ASN A 129 -4.67 -4.56 -6.48
N VAL A 130 -5.11 -5.73 -6.97
CA VAL A 130 -4.57 -6.33 -8.19
C VAL A 130 -5.28 -5.68 -9.36
N GLN A 131 -4.68 -4.62 -9.90
CA GLN A 131 -5.29 -3.73 -10.86
C GLN A 131 -5.66 -4.43 -12.16
N ARG A 132 -6.80 -4.09 -12.71
CA ARG A 132 -7.27 -4.45 -14.05
C ARG A 132 -7.83 -3.24 -14.78
N PRO A 133 -7.81 -3.21 -16.13
CA PRO A 133 -8.28 -2.06 -16.88
C PRO A 133 -9.78 -1.82 -16.70
N GLY A 134 -10.15 -0.53 -16.68
CA GLY A 134 -11.49 -0.01 -16.67
C GLY A 134 -11.90 0.56 -18.05
N PRO A 135 -12.96 1.40 -18.11
CA PRO A 135 -13.93 1.67 -17.05
C PRO A 135 -14.96 0.55 -16.85
N GLY A 136 -15.71 0.62 -15.76
CA GLY A 136 -16.74 -0.36 -15.39
C GLY A 136 -16.12 -1.71 -15.03
N GLN A 137 -16.62 -2.80 -15.60
CA GLN A 137 -16.05 -4.13 -15.39
C GLN A 137 -14.71 -4.33 -16.12
N GLY A 138 -14.47 -3.52 -17.15
CA GLY A 138 -13.23 -3.53 -17.93
C GLY A 138 -12.90 -4.88 -18.54
N TYR A 139 -11.64 -5.27 -18.41
CA TYR A 139 -11.12 -6.54 -18.89
C TYR A 139 -10.19 -7.18 -17.86
N ILE A 140 -9.92 -8.49 -17.96
CA ILE A 140 -9.03 -9.20 -17.03
C ILE A 140 -7.66 -9.31 -17.68
N THR A 141 -6.80 -8.36 -17.37
CA THR A 141 -5.40 -8.29 -17.80
C THR A 141 -4.66 -7.27 -16.94
N SER A 142 -3.35 -7.18 -17.08
CA SER A 142 -2.51 -6.24 -16.34
C SER A 142 -2.86 -4.77 -16.66
N SER A 143 -2.89 -3.95 -15.63
CA SER A 143 -3.21 -2.52 -15.70
C SER A 143 -2.54 -1.74 -14.59
N GLN A 144 -2.43 -0.42 -14.78
CA GLN A 144 -2.02 0.57 -13.79
C GLN A 144 -3.01 1.73 -13.77
N GLU A 145 -4.30 1.46 -13.98
CA GLU A 145 -5.32 2.50 -14.11
C GLU A 145 -5.86 3.02 -12.77
N ASP A 146 -5.69 2.28 -11.66
CA ASP A 146 -6.24 2.63 -10.35
C ASP A 146 -5.32 3.53 -9.51
N VAL A 147 -4.17 3.93 -10.04
CA VAL A 147 -3.15 4.70 -9.31
C VAL A 147 -3.65 6.05 -8.79
N MET A 148 -4.46 6.75 -9.61
CA MET A 148 -5.07 8.03 -9.21
C MET A 148 -6.25 7.81 -8.27
N GLN A 149 -7.02 6.73 -8.45
CA GLN A 149 -8.11 6.37 -7.56
C GLN A 149 -7.59 6.05 -6.15
N ALA A 150 -6.45 5.39 -6.03
CA ALA A 150 -5.84 5.13 -4.73
C ALA A 150 -5.63 6.43 -3.93
N ARG A 151 -5.31 7.54 -4.59
CA ARG A 151 -5.09 8.84 -3.92
C ARG A 151 -6.33 9.70 -3.81
N TRP A 152 -7.16 9.72 -4.85
CA TRP A 152 -8.25 10.68 -5.01
C TRP A 152 -9.64 10.03 -5.10
N GLY A 153 -9.74 8.71 -4.93
CA GLY A 153 -11.01 7.99 -5.05
C GLY A 153 -11.95 8.17 -3.85
N HIS A 154 -11.41 8.46 -2.66
CA HIS A 154 -12.19 8.81 -1.48
C HIS A 154 -12.54 10.29 -1.48
N HIS A 155 -13.62 10.68 -0.80
CA HIS A 155 -14.02 12.09 -0.69
C HIS A 155 -13.20 12.82 0.40
N GLY A 156 -13.17 14.16 0.32
CA GLY A 156 -12.50 15.03 1.28
C GLY A 156 -10.97 15.07 1.16
N GLY A 157 -10.35 15.67 2.15
CA GLY A 157 -8.90 15.88 2.19
C GLY A 157 -8.22 14.87 3.12
N GLY A 158 -7.75 13.79 2.57
CA GLY A 158 -6.96 12.81 3.33
C GLY A 158 -5.69 12.41 2.60
N SER A 159 -4.76 11.79 3.28
CA SER A 159 -3.60 11.17 2.66
C SER A 159 -3.48 9.72 3.12
N LEU A 160 -2.91 8.89 2.27
CA LEU A 160 -2.67 7.48 2.51
C LEU A 160 -1.34 7.06 1.86
N ILE A 161 -0.94 5.81 2.07
CA ILE A 161 0.30 5.27 1.52
C ILE A 161 -0.04 4.23 0.47
N ALA A 162 0.61 4.32 -0.71
CA ALA A 162 0.45 3.35 -1.78
C ALA A 162 1.81 2.91 -2.34
N LEU A 163 2.00 1.59 -2.42
CA LEU A 163 3.22 0.94 -2.90
C LEU A 163 2.94 0.16 -4.18
N ALA A 164 3.93 0.07 -5.08
CA ALA A 164 3.82 -0.63 -6.36
C ALA A 164 4.94 -1.68 -6.53
N PRO A 165 4.67 -2.97 -6.26
CA PRO A 165 5.65 -4.05 -6.43
C PRO A 165 5.87 -4.38 -7.92
N SER A 166 7.07 -4.86 -8.28
CA SER A 166 7.45 -5.27 -9.64
C SER A 166 7.93 -6.72 -9.75
N SER A 167 7.93 -7.46 -8.65
CA SER A 167 8.40 -8.84 -8.59
C SER A 167 7.68 -9.61 -7.49
N VAL A 168 7.79 -10.93 -7.52
CA VAL A 168 7.28 -11.82 -6.46
C VAL A 168 7.96 -11.53 -5.12
N GLN A 169 9.27 -11.24 -5.13
CA GLN A 169 9.98 -10.84 -3.92
C GLN A 169 9.37 -9.57 -3.33
N GLU A 170 9.06 -8.57 -4.15
CA GLU A 170 8.47 -7.33 -3.66
C GLU A 170 6.99 -7.47 -3.28
N MET A 171 6.25 -8.40 -3.86
CA MET A 171 4.91 -8.73 -3.33
C MET A 171 4.99 -9.17 -1.87
N PHE A 172 6.02 -9.95 -1.51
CA PHE A 172 6.28 -10.35 -0.13
C PHE A 172 6.79 -9.18 0.73
N ASP A 173 7.87 -8.52 0.31
CA ASP A 173 8.55 -7.48 1.09
C ASP A 173 7.65 -6.25 1.30
N PHE A 174 6.96 -5.80 0.24
CA PHE A 174 6.07 -4.64 0.32
C PHE A 174 4.78 -4.94 1.07
N THR A 175 4.32 -6.19 1.12
CA THR A 175 3.22 -6.56 2.00
C THR A 175 3.61 -6.40 3.47
N ILE A 176 4.81 -6.83 3.86
CA ILE A 176 5.33 -6.61 5.22
C ILE A 176 5.48 -5.11 5.48
N GLN A 177 6.06 -4.38 4.54
CA GLN A 177 6.27 -2.94 4.65
C GLN A 177 4.93 -2.18 4.75
N ALA A 178 3.93 -2.59 3.98
CA ALA A 178 2.59 -1.98 4.01
C ALA A 178 1.92 -2.13 5.38
N PHE A 179 2.03 -3.31 6.02
CA PHE A 179 1.57 -3.47 7.40
C PHE A 179 2.38 -2.62 8.39
N ASN A 180 3.69 -2.52 8.20
CA ASN A 180 4.51 -1.65 9.04
C ASN A 180 4.06 -0.19 8.92
N TYR A 181 3.87 0.31 7.72
CA TYR A 181 3.37 1.67 7.50
C TYR A 181 1.96 1.87 8.04
N ALA A 182 1.05 0.90 7.85
CA ALA A 182 -0.29 1.00 8.39
C ALA A 182 -0.28 1.16 9.92
N GLU A 183 0.47 0.33 10.62
CA GLU A 183 0.59 0.35 12.08
C GLU A 183 1.34 1.61 12.59
N GLU A 184 2.42 2.00 11.93
CA GLU A 184 3.27 3.13 12.33
C GLU A 184 2.54 4.47 12.16
N TRP A 185 1.81 4.63 11.05
CA TRP A 185 1.15 5.88 10.69
C TRP A 185 -0.36 5.90 10.97
N ARG A 186 -0.94 4.80 11.47
CA ARG A 186 -2.39 4.67 11.67
C ARG A 186 -3.19 5.16 10.46
N VAL A 187 -2.98 4.51 9.31
CA VAL A 187 -3.61 4.88 8.04
C VAL A 187 -3.85 3.62 7.21
N PRO A 188 -4.89 3.58 6.35
CA PRO A 188 -4.98 2.54 5.34
C PRO A 188 -3.80 2.59 4.39
N VAL A 189 -3.25 1.42 4.04
CA VAL A 189 -2.19 1.29 3.03
C VAL A 189 -2.71 0.49 1.85
N ILE A 190 -2.38 0.94 0.64
CA ILE A 190 -2.77 0.28 -0.61
C ILE A 190 -1.53 -0.36 -1.24
N LEU A 191 -1.57 -1.64 -1.53
CA LEU A 191 -0.59 -2.31 -2.38
C LEU A 191 -1.15 -2.39 -3.80
N LEU A 192 -0.63 -1.57 -4.70
CA LEU A 192 -1.03 -1.48 -6.09
C LEU A 192 -0.22 -2.48 -6.94
N ALA A 193 -0.64 -3.73 -6.92
CA ALA A 193 -0.11 -4.77 -7.79
C ALA A 193 -0.78 -4.72 -9.17
N ASP A 194 -0.25 -5.43 -10.12
CA ASP A 194 -0.92 -5.74 -11.38
C ASP A 194 -1.05 -7.27 -11.53
N GLU A 195 -1.87 -7.70 -12.47
CA GLU A 195 -2.17 -9.12 -12.71
C GLU A 195 -0.90 -9.92 -12.99
N THR A 196 0.05 -9.37 -13.76
CA THR A 196 1.30 -10.06 -14.08
C THR A 196 2.12 -10.35 -12.84
N VAL A 197 2.33 -9.35 -11.97
CA VAL A 197 3.09 -9.56 -10.72
C VAL A 197 2.37 -10.55 -9.79
N ALA A 198 1.05 -10.51 -9.74
CA ALA A 198 0.26 -11.41 -8.90
C ALA A 198 0.35 -12.87 -9.36
N HIS A 199 0.34 -13.11 -10.68
CA HIS A 199 0.25 -14.45 -11.27
C HIS A 199 1.57 -15.02 -11.78
N MET A 200 2.63 -14.23 -11.90
CA MET A 200 3.94 -14.81 -12.25
C MET A 200 4.55 -15.58 -11.10
N ARG A 201 5.37 -16.56 -11.45
CA ARG A 201 6.18 -17.33 -10.50
C ARG A 201 7.62 -16.93 -10.59
N GLU A 202 8.20 -16.63 -9.43
CA GLU A 202 9.62 -16.35 -9.31
C GLU A 202 10.19 -16.97 -8.04
N LYS A 203 11.51 -16.92 -7.92
CA LYS A 203 12.20 -17.23 -6.68
C LYS A 203 11.84 -16.17 -5.61
N LEU A 204 11.39 -16.65 -4.47
CA LEU A 204 11.20 -15.87 -3.25
C LEU A 204 12.24 -16.32 -2.23
N THR A 205 13.05 -15.42 -1.72
CA THR A 205 13.94 -15.66 -0.58
C THR A 205 13.31 -15.11 0.69
N VAL A 206 12.95 -15.98 1.62
CA VAL A 206 12.47 -15.61 2.96
C VAL A 206 13.68 -15.47 3.88
N PRO A 207 13.98 -14.26 4.40
CA PRO A 207 15.12 -14.07 5.28
C PRO A 207 14.90 -14.67 6.68
N PRO A 208 15.97 -14.81 7.51
CA PRO A 208 15.86 -15.13 8.92
C PRO A 208 14.91 -14.18 9.66
N ARG A 209 14.17 -14.70 10.64
CA ARG A 209 13.10 -13.96 11.33
C ARG A 209 13.58 -12.68 12.00
N ASP A 210 14.78 -12.66 12.53
CA ASP A 210 15.44 -11.51 13.16
C ASP A 210 15.83 -10.40 12.17
N GLN A 211 15.85 -10.70 10.87
CA GLN A 211 16.06 -9.72 9.79
C GLN A 211 14.75 -9.12 9.26
N ILE A 212 13.59 -9.65 9.66
CA ILE A 212 12.29 -9.15 9.25
C ILE A 212 11.80 -8.13 10.29
N LYS A 213 11.83 -6.85 9.93
CA LYS A 213 11.27 -5.80 10.78
C LYS A 213 9.75 -5.87 10.76
N VAL A 214 9.14 -6.04 11.92
CA VAL A 214 7.67 -5.98 12.10
C VAL A 214 7.35 -4.89 13.11
N ILE A 215 6.57 -3.90 12.68
CA ILE A 215 6.10 -2.80 13.51
C ILE A 215 4.67 -3.11 13.97
N ASN A 216 4.40 -2.86 15.24
CA ASN A 216 3.05 -2.86 15.79
C ASN A 216 2.69 -1.44 16.21
N ARG A 217 1.41 -1.10 16.16
CA ARG A 217 0.91 0.19 16.67
C ARG A 217 1.31 0.39 18.12
N ILE A 218 1.61 1.61 18.47
CA ILE A 218 1.87 1.97 19.86
C ILE A 218 0.54 1.97 20.60
N LYS A 219 0.48 1.28 21.72
CA LYS A 219 -0.70 1.26 22.60
C LYS A 219 -0.52 2.26 23.76
N PRO A 220 -1.62 2.86 24.27
CA PRO A 220 -1.51 3.81 25.38
C PRO A 220 -0.89 3.20 26.66
N GLN A 221 -1.09 1.91 26.91
CA GLN A 221 -0.43 1.20 28.03
C GLN A 221 1.09 1.11 27.86
N ASP A 222 1.60 1.02 26.64
CA ASP A 222 3.04 0.99 26.37
C ASP A 222 3.72 2.31 26.74
N LEU A 223 2.93 3.39 26.77
CA LEU A 223 3.34 4.75 27.13
C LEU A 223 3.00 5.14 28.58
N GLY A 224 2.42 4.22 29.34
CA GLY A 224 1.98 4.47 30.71
C GLY A 224 0.85 5.50 30.82
N ILE A 225 0.05 5.69 29.78
CA ILE A 225 -1.07 6.64 29.79
C ILE A 225 -2.21 6.04 30.64
N PRO A 226 -2.65 6.73 31.72
CA PRO A 226 -3.77 6.27 32.52
C PRO A 226 -5.08 6.26 31.73
N LEU A 227 -5.99 5.32 32.06
CA LEU A 227 -7.27 5.14 31.36
C LEU A 227 -8.08 6.43 31.26
N GLU A 228 -8.13 7.23 32.34
CA GLU A 228 -8.89 8.47 32.44
C GLU A 228 -8.27 9.68 31.70
N LYS A 229 -7.00 9.54 31.30
CA LYS A 229 -6.26 10.60 30.54
C LYS A 229 -6.13 10.29 29.06
N TYR A 230 -6.56 9.13 28.63
CA TYR A 230 -6.42 8.73 27.24
C TYR A 230 -7.36 9.49 26.32
N LEU A 231 -6.81 10.03 25.25
CA LEU A 231 -7.54 10.69 24.17
C LEU A 231 -7.22 9.97 22.84
N PRO A 232 -8.24 9.35 22.17
CA PRO A 232 -8.01 8.46 21.04
C PRO A 232 -7.39 9.10 19.80
N TYR A 233 -7.47 10.42 19.68
CA TYR A 233 -6.98 11.18 18.52
C TYR A 233 -5.97 12.28 18.89
N GLU A 234 -5.44 12.24 20.12
CA GLU A 234 -4.36 13.15 20.53
C GLU A 234 -3.01 12.54 20.15
N PRO A 235 -2.22 13.20 19.29
CA PRO A 235 -0.87 12.73 18.96
C PRO A 235 0.02 12.68 20.19
N TYR A 236 0.73 11.57 20.37
CA TYR A 236 1.76 11.46 21.39
C TYR A 236 3.13 11.78 20.78
N GLU A 237 3.90 12.64 21.45
CA GLU A 237 5.18 13.14 20.96
C GLU A 237 5.14 13.67 19.50
N GLY A 238 3.97 14.17 19.10
CA GLY A 238 3.80 14.96 17.87
C GLY A 238 3.55 14.20 16.58
N LYS A 239 3.51 12.85 16.60
CA LYS A 239 3.36 12.09 15.34
C LYS A 239 1.99 11.42 15.17
N VAL A 240 1.73 10.40 15.94
CA VAL A 240 0.57 9.53 15.75
C VAL A 240 -0.10 9.24 17.10
N PRO A 241 -1.43 9.30 17.21
CA PRO A 241 -2.11 8.94 18.44
C PRO A 241 -1.88 7.46 18.78
N PRO A 242 -1.68 7.08 20.05
CA PRO A 242 -1.63 5.67 20.45
C PRO A 242 -3.01 5.01 20.26
N MET A 243 -3.05 3.73 19.89
CA MET A 243 -4.28 3.03 19.55
C MET A 243 -4.43 1.73 20.37
N PRO A 244 -5.34 1.68 21.36
CA PRO A 244 -5.64 0.45 22.08
C PRO A 244 -6.51 -0.50 21.24
N ALA A 245 -6.63 -1.73 21.67
CA ALA A 245 -7.68 -2.62 21.18
C ALA A 245 -8.96 -2.48 22.03
N TRP A 246 -10.10 -2.80 21.46
CA TRP A 246 -11.31 -3.02 22.25
C TRP A 246 -11.08 -4.14 23.24
N GLY A 247 -11.39 -3.88 24.50
CA GLY A 247 -11.10 -4.77 25.62
C GLY A 247 -9.86 -4.38 26.44
N ASP A 248 -8.98 -3.50 25.94
CA ASP A 248 -7.82 -3.01 26.72
C ASP A 248 -8.23 -2.04 27.86
N GLY A 249 -9.53 -1.77 28.05
CA GLY A 249 -10.08 -0.93 29.13
C GLY A 249 -10.13 0.57 28.82
N TYR A 250 -9.51 1.02 27.76
CA TYR A 250 -9.52 2.42 27.34
C TYR A 250 -10.84 2.81 26.68
N ARG A 251 -11.29 4.05 26.95
CA ARG A 251 -12.44 4.61 26.25
C ARG A 251 -12.06 4.99 24.83
N VAL A 252 -12.61 4.30 23.84
CA VAL A 252 -12.43 4.61 22.43
C VAL A 252 -13.76 5.07 21.82
N ASN A 253 -13.68 6.01 20.89
CA ASN A 253 -14.80 6.44 20.07
C ASN A 253 -14.33 6.41 18.60
N VAL A 254 -14.74 5.38 17.84
CA VAL A 254 -14.37 5.24 16.43
C VAL A 254 -15.34 6.06 15.60
N VAL A 255 -14.87 7.18 15.06
CA VAL A 255 -15.72 8.18 14.44
C VAL A 255 -15.19 8.62 13.07
N GLY A 256 -16.07 8.63 12.07
CA GLY A 256 -15.78 9.13 10.72
C GLY A 256 -16.16 10.61 10.50
N LEU A 257 -16.66 11.29 11.53
CA LEU A 257 -16.94 12.72 11.46
C LEU A 257 -15.73 13.54 11.96
N VAL A 258 -15.68 14.82 11.61
CA VAL A 258 -14.75 15.77 12.22
C VAL A 258 -14.95 15.75 13.73
N HIS A 259 -13.88 15.56 14.47
CA HIS A 259 -13.90 15.30 15.90
C HIS A 259 -12.81 16.05 16.67
N HIS A 260 -13.02 16.18 17.95
CA HIS A 260 -12.00 16.62 18.92
C HIS A 260 -11.05 15.44 19.27
N PRO A 261 -9.92 15.71 19.94
CA PRO A 261 -8.97 14.66 20.34
C PRO A 261 -9.59 13.52 21.18
N ASP A 262 -10.68 13.78 21.91
CA ASP A 262 -11.43 12.78 22.68
C ASP A 262 -12.46 11.99 21.85
N GLY A 263 -12.55 12.25 20.54
CA GLY A 263 -13.51 11.63 19.62
C GLY A 263 -14.92 12.23 19.68
N ASN A 264 -15.15 13.32 20.42
CA ASN A 264 -16.43 14.00 20.42
C ASN A 264 -16.64 14.83 19.14
N VAL A 265 -17.87 14.80 18.61
CA VAL A 265 -18.29 15.50 17.38
C VAL A 265 -19.17 16.72 17.64
N THR A 266 -19.29 17.12 18.90
CA THR A 266 -20.14 18.26 19.33
C THR A 266 -19.42 19.58 19.08
N LYS A 267 -20.21 20.65 18.83
CA LYS A 267 -19.70 22.01 18.62
C LYS A 267 -18.77 22.16 17.42
N TYR A 268 -19.24 21.68 16.26
CA TYR A 268 -18.55 21.89 14.99
C TYR A 268 -18.20 23.38 14.77
N SER A 269 -16.99 23.63 14.34
CA SER A 269 -16.57 24.92 13.82
C SER A 269 -15.64 24.74 12.61
N PRO A 270 -15.54 25.72 11.71
CA PRO A 270 -14.58 25.70 10.60
C PRO A 270 -13.12 25.51 11.07
N GLU A 271 -12.75 26.13 12.20
CA GLU A 271 -11.42 26.05 12.78
C GLU A 271 -11.10 24.63 13.26
N MET A 272 -12.06 23.98 13.94
CA MET A 272 -11.94 22.58 14.37
C MET A 272 -11.80 21.65 13.17
N HIS A 273 -12.59 21.88 12.11
CA HIS A 273 -12.49 21.11 10.86
C HIS A 273 -11.11 21.25 10.25
N LEU A 274 -10.65 22.48 10.06
CA LEU A 274 -9.33 22.75 9.49
C LEU A 274 -8.23 22.09 10.32
N ALA A 275 -8.24 22.23 11.64
CA ALA A 275 -7.24 21.63 12.52
C ALA A 275 -7.23 20.09 12.43
N CYS A 276 -8.40 19.45 12.50
CA CYS A 276 -8.52 17.99 12.45
C CYS A 276 -8.03 17.43 11.11
N VAL A 277 -8.54 17.95 9.99
CA VAL A 277 -8.21 17.46 8.65
C VAL A 277 -6.76 17.79 8.28
N SER A 278 -6.27 18.98 8.63
CA SER A 278 -4.86 19.34 8.39
C SER A 278 -3.91 18.40 9.14
N ARG A 279 -4.19 18.07 10.40
CA ARG A 279 -3.37 17.15 11.19
C ARG A 279 -3.30 15.75 10.52
N ILE A 280 -4.45 15.20 10.13
CA ILE A 280 -4.53 13.89 9.48
C ILE A 280 -3.76 13.90 8.15
N TYR A 281 -3.89 14.96 7.36
CA TYR A 281 -3.20 15.12 6.09
C TYR A 281 -1.69 15.26 6.27
N GLN A 282 -1.27 16.19 7.13
CA GLN A 282 0.14 16.50 7.40
C GLN A 282 0.88 15.33 8.04
N LYS A 283 0.21 14.50 8.82
CA LYS A 283 0.76 13.25 9.37
C LYS A 283 1.49 12.39 8.32
N ILE A 284 1.02 12.39 7.08
CA ILE A 284 1.61 11.62 5.98
C ILE A 284 2.47 12.52 5.08
N GLU A 285 1.98 13.68 4.68
CA GLU A 285 2.65 14.52 3.69
C GLU A 285 3.94 15.16 4.23
N ASP A 286 3.97 15.60 5.48
CA ASP A 286 5.19 16.15 6.10
C ASP A 286 6.29 15.08 6.30
N HIS A 287 5.91 13.79 6.24
CA HIS A 287 6.81 12.66 6.34
C HIS A 287 7.00 11.92 5.02
N ALA A 288 6.61 12.54 3.89
CA ALA A 288 6.70 11.93 2.56
C ALA A 288 8.12 11.42 2.25
N ASP A 289 9.17 12.13 2.65
CA ASP A 289 10.55 11.71 2.46
C ASP A 289 10.94 10.50 3.34
N GLU A 290 10.36 10.35 4.52
CA GLU A 290 10.57 9.18 5.38
C GLU A 290 9.86 7.94 4.83
N ILE A 291 8.64 8.12 4.34
CA ILE A 291 7.74 7.06 3.86
C ILE A 291 8.13 6.58 2.46
N SER A 292 8.39 7.52 1.56
CA SER A 292 8.55 7.19 0.15
C SER A 292 9.86 6.48 -0.17
N GLN A 293 9.79 5.54 -1.11
CA GLN A 293 10.92 4.78 -1.62
C GLN A 293 10.99 4.93 -3.14
N ILE A 294 12.19 5.30 -3.63
CA ILE A 294 12.53 5.37 -5.06
C ILE A 294 13.90 4.76 -5.29
N GLU A 295 14.17 4.35 -6.51
CA GLU A 295 15.45 3.77 -6.90
C GLU A 295 15.91 4.39 -8.22
N GLY A 296 17.16 4.79 -8.29
CA GLY A 296 17.74 5.42 -9.47
C GLY A 296 18.91 4.65 -10.05
N LEU A 297 18.97 4.57 -11.37
CA LEU A 297 20.12 4.01 -12.10
C LEU A 297 20.61 5.04 -13.13
N PHE A 298 21.91 5.25 -13.21
CA PHE A 298 22.55 6.10 -14.19
C PHE A 298 22.06 7.56 -14.18
N LEU A 299 21.76 8.13 -13.02
CA LEU A 299 21.21 9.48 -12.91
C LEU A 299 22.25 10.58 -13.04
N GLU A 300 23.52 10.29 -12.73
CA GLU A 300 24.60 11.27 -12.83
C GLU A 300 24.81 11.73 -14.29
N GLY A 301 24.63 13.02 -14.54
CA GLY A 301 24.78 13.63 -15.85
C GLY A 301 23.73 13.23 -16.89
N CYS A 302 22.64 12.53 -16.49
CA CYS A 302 21.59 12.18 -17.43
C CYS A 302 20.86 13.44 -17.92
N LYS A 303 20.53 13.48 -19.20
CA LYS A 303 19.68 14.50 -19.83
C LYS A 303 18.30 13.96 -20.20
N ASN A 304 18.22 12.64 -20.34
CA ASN A 304 17.01 11.91 -20.70
C ASN A 304 16.71 10.92 -19.58
N LEU A 305 15.52 10.99 -19.00
CA LEU A 305 15.11 10.17 -17.87
C LEU A 305 13.94 9.28 -18.25
N VAL A 306 14.05 7.99 -17.98
CA VAL A 306 12.91 7.07 -18.03
C VAL A 306 12.43 6.85 -16.61
N VAL A 307 11.12 7.04 -16.34
CA VAL A 307 10.50 6.82 -15.04
C VAL A 307 9.48 5.71 -15.18
N ALA A 308 9.45 4.76 -14.24
CA ALA A 308 8.48 3.68 -14.25
C ALA A 308 8.15 3.20 -12.82
N TYR A 309 7.06 2.43 -12.69
CA TYR A 309 6.65 1.74 -11.47
C TYR A 309 5.99 0.39 -11.80
N GLY A 310 5.78 -0.44 -10.77
CA GLY A 310 5.17 -1.76 -10.94
C GLY A 310 5.90 -2.62 -11.96
N THR A 311 5.20 -3.51 -12.63
CA THR A 311 5.76 -4.44 -13.63
C THR A 311 6.44 -3.72 -14.80
N THR A 312 5.94 -2.55 -15.22
CA THR A 312 6.53 -1.74 -16.30
C THR A 312 8.01 -1.41 -16.06
N THR A 313 8.43 -1.35 -14.79
CA THR A 313 9.83 -1.19 -14.39
C THR A 313 10.76 -2.18 -15.10
N ARG A 314 10.35 -3.42 -15.28
CA ARG A 314 11.18 -4.50 -15.84
C ARG A 314 11.57 -4.20 -17.28
N SER A 315 10.58 -3.88 -18.12
CA SER A 315 10.80 -3.52 -19.52
C SER A 315 11.52 -2.18 -19.67
N ALA A 316 11.25 -1.24 -18.78
CA ALA A 316 11.89 0.08 -18.81
C ALA A 316 13.39 0.02 -18.47
N VAL A 317 13.77 -0.77 -17.46
CA VAL A 317 15.19 -0.98 -17.10
C VAL A 317 15.94 -1.64 -18.24
N GLU A 318 15.38 -2.70 -18.85
CA GLU A 318 15.97 -3.41 -19.98
C GLU A 318 16.19 -2.44 -21.17
N ALA A 319 15.17 -1.66 -21.51
CA ALA A 319 15.26 -0.66 -22.57
C ALA A 319 16.38 0.37 -22.35
N VAL A 320 16.50 0.86 -21.12
CA VAL A 320 17.56 1.82 -20.75
C VAL A 320 18.94 1.16 -20.83
N GLN A 321 19.11 -0.05 -20.30
CA GLN A 321 20.39 -0.78 -20.33
C GLN A 321 20.82 -1.08 -21.77
N GLU A 322 19.91 -1.52 -22.63
CA GLU A 322 20.18 -1.78 -24.04
C GLU A 322 20.63 -0.51 -24.78
N LEU A 323 19.88 0.60 -24.63
CA LEU A 323 20.26 1.87 -25.29
C LEU A 323 21.60 2.39 -24.78
N ARG A 324 21.89 2.27 -23.49
CA ARG A 324 23.19 2.65 -22.93
C ARG A 324 24.33 1.78 -23.44
N SER A 325 24.11 0.48 -23.63
CA SER A 325 25.10 -0.42 -24.23
C SER A 325 25.45 -0.02 -25.67
N LYS A 326 24.47 0.57 -26.40
CA LYS A 326 24.60 1.10 -27.76
C LYS A 326 25.09 2.56 -27.79
N GLY A 327 25.57 3.12 -26.68
CA GLY A 327 26.22 4.43 -26.63
C GLY A 327 25.37 5.60 -26.13
N LYS A 328 24.09 5.44 -25.84
CA LYS A 328 23.22 6.49 -25.29
C LYS A 328 23.49 6.69 -23.79
N LYS A 329 24.68 7.23 -23.44
CA LYS A 329 25.14 7.33 -22.05
C LYS A 329 24.42 8.40 -21.21
N ASP A 330 23.71 9.33 -21.81
CA ASP A 330 22.94 10.41 -21.21
C ASP A 330 21.51 9.99 -20.79
N LEU A 331 21.18 8.69 -20.90
CA LEU A 331 19.89 8.12 -20.49
C LEU A 331 19.98 7.60 -19.05
N GLY A 332 19.13 8.10 -18.17
CA GLY A 332 18.96 7.64 -16.78
C GLY A 332 17.63 6.90 -16.58
N PHE A 333 17.52 6.23 -15.46
CA PHE A 333 16.31 5.53 -15.05
C PHE A 333 15.95 5.85 -13.60
N LEU A 334 14.67 6.08 -13.33
CA LEU A 334 14.10 6.28 -12.00
C LEU A 334 12.89 5.39 -11.80
N ARG A 335 12.88 4.65 -10.72
CA ARG A 335 11.79 3.78 -10.32
C ARG A 335 11.05 4.36 -9.13
N LEU A 336 9.72 4.43 -9.20
CA LEU A 336 8.86 4.72 -8.08
C LEU A 336 8.40 3.41 -7.43
N LYS A 337 8.77 3.20 -6.15
CA LYS A 337 8.31 2.07 -5.32
C LYS A 337 7.11 2.49 -4.49
N THR A 338 7.14 3.72 -3.95
CA THR A 338 5.99 4.40 -3.35
C THR A 338 5.39 5.34 -4.38
N LEU A 339 4.08 5.28 -4.58
CA LEU A 339 3.34 6.17 -5.46
C LEU A 339 2.66 7.30 -4.68
N TRP A 340 2.21 7.00 -3.47
CA TRP A 340 1.62 7.98 -2.55
C TRP A 340 2.16 7.75 -1.12
N PRO A 341 2.53 8.80 -0.36
CA PRO A 341 2.69 10.18 -0.84
C PRO A 341 3.69 10.24 -2.00
N PHE A 342 3.49 11.21 -2.93
CA PHE A 342 4.38 11.32 -4.10
C PHE A 342 5.76 11.80 -3.67
N PRO A 343 6.86 11.19 -4.12
CA PRO A 343 8.22 11.44 -3.61
C PRO A 343 8.90 12.68 -4.22
N ASP A 344 8.23 13.84 -4.21
CA ASP A 344 8.65 15.07 -4.86
C ASP A 344 10.08 15.48 -4.52
N HIS A 345 10.39 15.63 -3.23
CA HIS A 345 11.70 16.09 -2.78
C HIS A 345 12.80 15.09 -3.13
N LYS A 346 12.54 13.80 -2.96
CA LYS A 346 13.52 12.75 -3.33
C LYS A 346 13.80 12.76 -4.83
N ILE A 347 12.78 12.83 -5.67
CA ILE A 347 12.96 12.91 -7.13
C ILE A 347 13.81 14.13 -7.46
N ARG A 348 13.45 15.30 -6.94
CA ARG A 348 14.19 16.55 -7.19
C ARG A 348 15.63 16.51 -6.70
N SER A 349 15.92 15.79 -5.61
CA SER A 349 17.30 15.65 -5.10
C SER A 349 18.17 14.73 -5.95
N MET A 350 17.57 13.78 -6.68
CA MET A 350 18.29 12.78 -7.47
C MET A 350 18.54 13.18 -8.92
N VAL A 351 17.79 14.16 -9.47
CA VAL A 351 17.88 14.53 -10.89
C VAL A 351 18.30 15.99 -11.07
N GLY A 352 19.15 16.24 -12.08
CA GLY A 352 19.53 17.57 -12.51
C GLY A 352 18.55 18.18 -13.53
N GLN A 353 19.10 18.95 -14.48
CA GLN A 353 18.36 19.49 -15.64
C GLN A 353 18.21 18.42 -16.69
N LEU A 354 16.97 18.21 -17.15
CA LEU A 354 16.59 17.18 -18.10
C LEU A 354 16.08 17.81 -19.41
N GLU A 355 16.36 17.18 -20.51
CA GLU A 355 15.76 17.51 -21.82
C GLU A 355 14.43 16.77 -21.98
N ASN A 356 14.43 15.45 -21.71
CA ASN A 356 13.25 14.62 -21.87
C ASN A 356 13.02 13.72 -20.66
N VAL A 357 11.75 13.56 -20.29
CA VAL A 357 11.27 12.60 -19.32
C VAL A 357 10.29 11.67 -20.03
N PHE A 358 10.60 10.38 -20.08
CA PHE A 358 9.78 9.32 -20.66
C PHE A 358 9.08 8.56 -19.56
N PHE A 359 7.77 8.35 -19.69
CA PHE A 359 7.01 7.64 -18.68
C PHE A 359 6.14 6.55 -19.32
N PRO A 360 6.65 5.30 -19.43
CA PRO A 360 5.82 4.16 -19.81
C PRO A 360 4.88 3.79 -18.66
N GLU A 361 3.57 3.75 -18.95
CA GLU A 361 2.53 3.40 -17.99
C GLU A 361 1.47 2.51 -18.66
N MET A 362 0.97 1.50 -17.93
CA MET A 362 -0.18 0.69 -18.37
C MET A 362 -1.50 1.42 -18.09
N ASN A 363 -1.57 2.67 -18.52
CA ASN A 363 -2.71 3.57 -18.50
C ASN A 363 -2.51 4.69 -19.53
N LEU A 364 -3.37 5.68 -19.56
CA LEU A 364 -3.32 6.81 -20.50
C LEU A 364 -2.38 7.96 -20.07
N GLY A 365 -1.44 7.71 -19.17
CA GLY A 365 -0.48 8.70 -18.69
C GLY A 365 -1.00 9.44 -17.46
N TYR A 366 -1.22 8.72 -16.35
CA TYR A 366 -1.75 9.30 -15.13
C TYR A 366 -0.66 9.82 -14.20
N MET A 367 0.36 9.02 -13.92
CA MET A 367 1.43 9.41 -13.00
C MET A 367 2.44 10.39 -13.61
N ILE A 368 2.40 10.58 -14.92
CA ILE A 368 3.19 11.65 -15.56
C ILE A 368 2.74 13.05 -15.09
N HIS A 369 1.50 13.23 -14.64
CA HIS A 369 0.99 14.52 -14.18
C HIS A 369 1.65 15.00 -12.88
N PRO A 370 1.65 14.24 -11.76
CA PRO A 370 2.40 14.62 -10.57
C PRO A 370 3.91 14.75 -10.84
N LEU A 371 4.48 13.87 -11.70
CA LEU A 371 5.89 13.98 -12.08
C LEU A 371 6.19 15.29 -12.85
N ARG A 372 5.28 15.71 -13.73
CA ARG A 372 5.40 16.98 -14.46
C ARG A 372 5.36 18.17 -13.50
N GLU A 373 4.47 18.15 -12.51
CA GLU A 373 4.43 19.19 -11.50
C GLU A 373 5.75 19.25 -10.71
N THR A 374 6.26 18.08 -10.28
CA THR A 374 7.53 17.95 -9.56
C THR A 374 8.73 18.48 -10.34
N LEU A 375 8.80 18.23 -11.64
CA LEU A 375 9.96 18.54 -12.48
C LEU A 375 9.74 19.69 -13.48
N ARG A 376 8.69 20.49 -13.35
CA ARG A 376 8.31 21.56 -14.28
C ARG A 376 9.42 22.57 -14.58
N ASP A 377 10.30 22.82 -13.61
CA ASP A 377 11.44 23.75 -13.72
C ASP A 377 12.76 23.03 -14.07
N ARG A 378 12.75 21.71 -14.23
CA ARG A 378 13.93 20.87 -14.47
C ARG A 378 13.88 20.06 -15.74
N ALA A 379 12.72 19.85 -16.33
CA ALA A 379 12.56 19.09 -17.57
C ALA A 379 11.85 19.91 -18.64
N LYS A 380 12.34 19.82 -19.89
CA LYS A 380 11.75 20.53 -21.02
C LYS A 380 10.54 19.82 -21.59
N ASN A 381 10.64 18.49 -21.76
CA ASN A 381 9.62 17.68 -22.40
C ASN A 381 9.22 16.50 -21.51
N PHE A 382 7.92 16.19 -21.50
CA PHE A 382 7.34 15.03 -20.82
C PHE A 382 6.61 14.17 -21.86
N ILE A 383 7.08 12.95 -22.03
CA ILE A 383 6.63 12.01 -23.06
C ILE A 383 5.98 10.81 -22.39
N SER A 384 4.66 10.73 -22.47
CA SER A 384 3.92 9.53 -22.05
C SER A 384 4.10 8.43 -23.09
N ILE A 385 4.28 7.20 -22.61
CA ILE A 385 4.28 5.98 -23.43
C ILE A 385 3.15 5.09 -22.91
N PRO A 386 1.89 5.36 -23.31
CA PRO A 386 0.73 4.63 -22.82
C PRO A 386 0.69 3.22 -23.39
N CYS A 387 0.19 2.29 -22.59
CA CYS A 387 -0.13 0.93 -23.01
C CYS A 387 -1.38 0.47 -22.27
N LEU A 388 -2.35 -0.12 -22.96
CA LEU A 388 -3.59 -0.61 -22.37
C LEU A 388 -3.78 -2.08 -22.69
N GLY A 389 -4.16 -2.86 -21.67
CA GLY A 389 -4.51 -4.27 -21.81
C GLY A 389 -3.34 -5.18 -22.18
N GLN A 390 -2.11 -4.72 -22.09
CA GLN A 390 -0.89 -5.51 -22.33
C GLN A 390 0.31 -4.89 -21.62
N LEU A 391 1.40 -5.64 -21.53
CA LEU A 391 2.68 -5.16 -21.00
C LEU A 391 3.44 -4.37 -22.08
N HIS A 392 4.22 -3.39 -21.65
CA HIS A 392 5.24 -2.80 -22.54
C HIS A 392 6.32 -3.83 -22.86
N SER A 393 6.69 -3.98 -24.12
CA SER A 393 7.96 -4.59 -24.48
C SER A 393 9.09 -3.59 -24.35
N PRO A 394 10.35 -4.02 -24.11
CA PRO A 394 11.51 -3.12 -24.16
C PRO A 394 11.61 -2.39 -25.50
N ASP A 395 11.31 -3.07 -26.63
CA ASP A 395 11.39 -2.48 -27.97
C ASP A 395 10.43 -1.30 -28.16
N GLN A 396 9.19 -1.37 -27.66
CA GLN A 396 8.23 -0.26 -27.73
C GLN A 396 8.77 0.99 -27.01
N ILE A 397 9.41 0.80 -25.86
CA ILE A 397 10.03 1.90 -25.11
C ILE A 397 11.25 2.44 -25.85
N ILE A 398 12.10 1.56 -26.39
CA ILE A 398 13.28 1.91 -27.19
C ILE A 398 12.91 2.71 -28.42
N GLU A 399 11.90 2.27 -29.17
CA GLU A 399 11.43 2.96 -30.36
C GLU A 399 10.98 4.40 -30.04
N LYS A 400 10.18 4.57 -28.99
CA LYS A 400 9.69 5.88 -28.57
C LYS A 400 10.82 6.81 -28.12
N ILE A 401 11.82 6.28 -27.41
CA ILE A 401 13.01 7.05 -27.03
C ILE A 401 13.77 7.47 -28.28
N LYS A 402 14.04 6.55 -29.24
CA LYS A 402 14.76 6.85 -30.50
C LYS A 402 14.03 7.85 -31.39
N GLU A 403 12.70 7.79 -31.45
CA GLU A 403 11.89 8.80 -32.19
C GLU A 403 12.10 10.20 -31.61
N THR A 404 12.26 10.31 -30.29
CA THR A 404 12.35 11.60 -29.60
C THR A 404 13.77 12.18 -29.62
N ILE A 405 14.80 11.36 -29.33
CA ILE A 405 16.18 11.84 -29.16
C ILE A 405 17.10 11.53 -30.34
N GLY A 406 16.57 10.96 -31.40
CA GLY A 406 17.32 10.54 -32.61
C GLY A 406 17.95 9.14 -32.42
N LYS A 407 18.30 8.57 -33.59
CA LYS A 407 18.91 7.22 -33.65
C LYS A 407 20.27 7.15 -32.95
#